data_48423b42f645d1afcbb25d616c324b94
#
_entry.id   48423b42f645d1afcbb25d616c324b94
#
_cell.length_a   1.000
_cell.length_b   1.000
_cell.length_c   1.000
_cell.angle_alpha   90.00
_cell.angle_beta   90.00
_cell.angle_gamma   90.00
#
_symmetry.space_group_name_H-M   'P 1'
#
loop_
_entity.id
_entity.type
_entity.pdbx_description
1 polymer ?
#
loop_
_entity_poly.entity_id
_entity_poly.type
_entity_poly.pdbx_seq_one_letter_code
_entity_poly.pdbx_strand_id
1 'polypeptide(L)'
;MVRLFLHLVFLFPTSGDAARLRKHTNFKSAQKIVPGRAKIVIDPGHGGDDFGTKVGHTIEKVINLKTAEYVAALLRKSGFEVLMTRKKDVFISLADRVDLANRSKASLMVSIHFNAAQSKEAEGLEIFYFKDPILERKNHSKNLADLVMRFVLNLTKAKSRGVKTGNFCVIRDTQIPSILVEGGFLTNERELEKIRQDQYLRSLAQGIVDGIEAYLKPMHGS
;
A
#
# COMPACT_ATOMS: atom_id res chain seq x y z
N MET A 1 -7.25 -22.67 -17.85
CA MET A 1 -7.17 -23.22 -16.47
C MET A 1 -6.51 -22.18 -15.60
N VAL A 2 -7.31 -21.46 -14.80
CA VAL A 2 -6.84 -20.37 -13.93
C VAL A 2 -6.35 -21.01 -12.64
N ARG A 3 -5.04 -21.09 -12.42
CA ARG A 3 -4.51 -21.40 -11.08
C ARG A 3 -4.62 -20.16 -10.21
N LEU A 4 -5.71 -20.11 -9.47
CA LEU A 4 -5.93 -19.11 -8.43
C LEU A 4 -5.15 -19.55 -7.18
N PHE A 5 -3.93 -19.06 -7.04
CA PHE A 5 -3.21 -19.18 -5.76
C PHE A 5 -3.68 -18.04 -4.85
N LEU A 6 -4.82 -18.28 -4.22
CA LEU A 6 -5.25 -17.48 -3.08
C LEU A 6 -4.36 -17.87 -1.90
N HIS A 7 -3.17 -17.29 -1.80
CA HIS A 7 -2.39 -17.37 -0.56
C HIS A 7 -2.94 -16.35 0.44
N LEU A 8 -4.20 -16.59 0.84
CA LEU A 8 -4.70 -16.08 2.10
C LEU A 8 -4.03 -16.92 3.19
N VAL A 9 -2.80 -16.57 3.56
CA VAL A 9 -2.13 -17.21 4.69
C VAL A 9 -2.81 -16.73 5.97
N PHE A 10 -3.89 -17.40 6.35
CA PHE A 10 -4.35 -17.41 7.73
C PHE A 10 -3.34 -18.23 8.55
N LEU A 11 -2.27 -17.58 8.99
CA LEU A 11 -1.44 -18.13 10.05
C LEU A 11 -2.14 -17.84 11.39
N PHE A 12 -2.74 -18.86 11.96
CA PHE A 12 -3.13 -18.84 13.38
C PHE A 12 -1.87 -18.62 14.23
N PRO A 13 -1.97 -17.84 15.32
CA PRO A 13 -0.83 -17.55 16.16
C PRO A 13 -0.32 -18.85 16.81
N THR A 14 0.93 -19.21 16.56
CA THR A 14 1.64 -20.24 17.33
C THR A 14 2.21 -19.59 18.59
N SER A 15 2.45 -20.40 19.64
CA SER A 15 2.88 -19.99 20.97
C SER A 15 4.18 -19.14 21.06
N GLY A 16 4.77 -18.76 19.92
CA GLY A 16 5.92 -17.83 19.82
C GLY A 16 5.55 -16.35 19.76
N ASP A 17 4.27 -16.01 19.57
CA ASP A 17 3.84 -14.61 19.34
C ASP A 17 3.91 -13.70 20.58
N ALA A 18 3.88 -14.27 21.77
CA ALA A 18 3.95 -13.48 23.02
C ALA A 18 5.31 -12.76 23.20
N ALA A 19 6.39 -13.30 22.66
CA ALA A 19 7.73 -12.67 22.69
C ALA A 19 7.86 -11.57 21.62
N ARG A 20 7.09 -11.66 20.53
CA ARG A 20 7.07 -10.69 19.44
C ARG A 20 6.30 -9.41 19.80
N LEU A 21 5.25 -9.53 20.64
CA LEU A 21 4.48 -8.40 21.16
C LEU A 21 5.30 -7.39 21.99
N ARG A 22 6.40 -7.81 22.60
CA ARG A 22 7.27 -6.92 23.38
C ARG A 22 8.17 -5.99 22.53
N LYS A 23 8.32 -6.22 21.22
CA LYS A 23 9.12 -5.37 20.32
C LYS A 23 8.36 -4.17 19.73
N HIS A 24 7.05 -4.06 19.96
CA HIS A 24 6.22 -3.03 19.34
C HIS A 24 6.02 -1.77 20.18
N THR A 25 6.77 -1.59 21.30
CA THR A 25 6.53 -0.50 22.25
C THR A 25 7.15 0.85 21.87
N ASN A 26 7.83 0.97 20.75
CA ASN A 26 8.45 2.24 20.32
C ASN A 26 7.82 2.76 19.02
N PHE A 27 6.52 3.11 19.06
CA PHE A 27 5.97 4.01 18.06
C PHE A 27 6.67 5.36 18.21
N LYS A 28 7.48 5.74 17.22
CA LYS A 28 8.04 7.09 17.17
C LYS A 28 6.89 8.02 16.80
N SER A 29 6.42 8.82 17.76
CA SER A 29 5.42 9.86 17.51
C SER A 29 5.82 10.65 16.26
N ALA A 30 4.82 11.00 15.44
CA ALA A 30 5.05 11.73 14.22
C ALA A 30 5.83 13.01 14.52
N GLN A 31 7.14 12.99 14.27
CA GLN A 31 7.95 14.20 14.32
C GLN A 31 7.29 15.25 13.43
N LYS A 32 7.26 16.51 13.88
CA LYS A 32 6.77 17.65 13.10
C LYS A 32 7.37 17.57 11.70
N ILE A 33 6.58 17.05 10.73
CA ILE A 33 7.07 16.74 9.38
C ILE A 33 7.17 18.05 8.64
N VAL A 34 8.40 18.44 8.34
CA VAL A 34 8.65 19.60 7.46
C VAL A 34 8.41 19.12 6.03
N PRO A 35 7.46 19.71 5.27
CA PRO A 35 7.31 19.40 3.85
C PRO A 35 8.68 19.55 3.14
N GLY A 36 9.04 18.59 2.30
CA GLY A 36 10.33 18.56 1.59
C GLY A 36 11.46 17.79 2.28
N ARG A 37 11.26 17.28 3.52
CA ARG A 37 12.22 16.40 4.22
C ARG A 37 11.65 15.04 4.64
N ALA A 38 10.37 14.79 4.40
CA ALA A 38 9.77 13.51 4.74
C ALA A 38 10.26 12.43 3.78
N LYS A 39 10.69 11.31 4.36
CA LYS A 39 10.99 10.08 3.62
C LYS A 39 9.76 9.20 3.57
N ILE A 40 9.46 8.64 2.41
CA ILE A 40 8.30 7.80 2.17
C ILE A 40 8.76 6.47 1.60
N VAL A 41 8.25 5.36 2.14
CA VAL A 41 8.47 4.02 1.59
C VAL A 41 7.31 3.68 0.66
N ILE A 42 7.64 3.32 -0.58
CA ILE A 42 6.71 2.76 -1.56
C ILE A 42 7.07 1.29 -1.79
N ASP A 43 6.10 0.42 -1.59
CA ASP A 43 6.26 -1.02 -1.67
C ASP A 43 5.45 -1.59 -2.84
N PRO A 44 6.06 -1.82 -4.01
CA PRO A 44 5.39 -2.57 -5.07
C PRO A 44 5.25 -4.03 -4.65
N GLY A 45 4.02 -4.50 -4.42
CA GLY A 45 3.77 -5.89 -4.03
C GLY A 45 4.32 -6.91 -5.02
N HIS A 46 4.57 -8.14 -4.54
CA HIS A 46 5.10 -9.24 -5.34
C HIS A 46 6.47 -8.97 -5.96
N GLY A 47 6.91 -9.78 -6.94
CA GLY A 47 8.17 -9.61 -7.67
C GLY A 47 8.96 -10.92 -7.81
N GLY A 48 9.80 -11.04 -8.86
CA GLY A 48 10.55 -12.26 -9.16
C GLY A 48 9.61 -13.44 -9.39
N ASP A 49 9.79 -14.53 -8.63
CA ASP A 49 8.98 -15.74 -8.74
C ASP A 49 7.57 -15.59 -8.10
N ASP A 50 7.34 -14.56 -7.30
CA ASP A 50 6.01 -14.21 -6.82
C ASP A 50 5.32 -13.31 -7.85
N PHE A 51 4.45 -13.90 -8.66
CA PHE A 51 3.73 -13.20 -9.73
C PHE A 51 2.53 -12.37 -9.21
N GLY A 52 2.02 -12.68 -8.00
CA GLY A 52 0.69 -12.24 -7.60
C GLY A 52 -0.40 -12.83 -8.51
N THR A 53 -1.46 -12.08 -8.73
CA THR A 53 -2.55 -12.47 -9.64
C THR A 53 -2.10 -12.39 -11.09
N LYS A 54 -2.52 -13.40 -11.89
CA LYS A 54 -2.24 -13.46 -13.32
C LYS A 54 -3.52 -13.67 -14.11
N VAL A 55 -3.84 -12.74 -15.01
CA VAL A 55 -5.01 -12.83 -15.92
C VAL A 55 -4.56 -12.56 -17.36
N GLY A 56 -4.52 -13.62 -18.16
CA GLY A 56 -3.96 -13.57 -19.51
C GLY A 56 -2.49 -13.13 -19.48
N HIS A 57 -2.17 -12.06 -20.17
CA HIS A 57 -0.83 -11.46 -20.19
C HIS A 57 -0.59 -10.42 -19.09
N THR A 58 -1.60 -10.10 -18.30
CA THR A 58 -1.48 -9.13 -17.20
C THR A 58 -1.03 -9.85 -15.94
N ILE A 59 0.05 -9.36 -15.34
CA ILE A 59 0.67 -9.94 -14.14
C ILE A 59 0.73 -8.84 -13.09
N GLU A 60 0.20 -9.11 -11.91
CA GLU A 60 0.07 -8.14 -10.82
C GLU A 60 1.39 -7.48 -10.46
N LYS A 61 2.47 -8.26 -10.28
CA LYS A 61 3.80 -7.71 -9.94
C LYS A 61 4.30 -6.64 -10.90
N VAL A 62 3.92 -6.74 -12.18
CA VAL A 62 4.33 -5.77 -13.23
C VAL A 62 3.53 -4.48 -13.08
N ILE A 63 2.21 -4.61 -12.88
CA ILE A 63 1.32 -3.46 -12.69
C ILE A 63 1.65 -2.74 -11.37
N ASN A 64 1.94 -3.49 -10.30
CA ASN A 64 2.36 -2.93 -9.02
C ASN A 64 3.63 -2.10 -9.16
N LEU A 65 4.66 -2.64 -9.83
CA LEU A 65 5.91 -1.93 -10.04
C LEU A 65 5.70 -0.66 -10.85
N LYS A 66 4.98 -0.75 -11.97
CA LYS A 66 4.69 0.39 -12.83
C LYS A 66 3.94 1.51 -12.09
N THR A 67 2.92 1.16 -11.32
CA THR A 67 2.16 2.11 -10.51
C THR A 67 3.05 2.76 -9.43
N ALA A 68 3.86 1.96 -8.75
CA ALA A 68 4.79 2.43 -7.73
C ALA A 68 5.86 3.38 -8.30
N GLU A 69 6.32 3.14 -9.53
CA GLU A 69 7.25 4.04 -10.23
C GLU A 69 6.61 5.41 -10.50
N TYR A 70 5.33 5.45 -10.92
CA TYR A 70 4.61 6.71 -11.07
C TYR A 70 4.45 7.45 -9.73
N VAL A 71 4.04 6.75 -8.67
CA VAL A 71 3.95 7.34 -7.33
C VAL A 71 5.30 7.90 -6.89
N ALA A 72 6.37 7.12 -7.03
CA ALA A 72 7.71 7.52 -6.64
C ALA A 72 8.22 8.74 -7.42
N ALA A 73 7.94 8.79 -8.73
CA ALA A 73 8.33 9.92 -9.56
C ALA A 73 7.61 11.21 -9.15
N LEU A 74 6.29 11.14 -8.91
CA LEU A 74 5.48 12.27 -8.47
C LEU A 74 5.92 12.76 -7.08
N LEU A 75 6.11 11.88 -6.11
CA LEU A 75 6.58 12.24 -4.77
C LEU A 75 7.96 12.92 -4.81
N ARG A 76 8.90 12.42 -5.62
CA ARG A 76 10.21 13.07 -5.80
C ARG A 76 10.08 14.45 -6.42
N LYS A 77 9.17 14.62 -7.40
CA LYS A 77 8.86 15.93 -7.99
C LYS A 77 8.30 16.91 -6.95
N SER A 78 7.55 16.42 -5.97
CA SER A 78 7.06 17.21 -4.83
C SER A 78 8.10 17.40 -3.72
N GLY A 79 9.36 16.96 -3.91
CA GLY A 79 10.47 17.19 -2.98
C GLY A 79 10.61 16.15 -1.86
N PHE A 80 9.86 15.05 -1.88
CA PHE A 80 10.00 13.99 -0.89
C PHE A 80 11.18 13.06 -1.20
N GLU A 81 11.81 12.54 -0.14
CA GLU A 81 12.73 11.42 -0.27
C GLU A 81 11.92 10.12 -0.42
N VAL A 82 12.17 9.34 -1.47
CA VAL A 82 11.42 8.11 -1.75
C VAL A 82 12.33 6.90 -1.78
N LEU A 83 12.02 5.95 -0.90
CA LEU A 83 12.63 4.63 -0.87
C LEU A 83 11.62 3.61 -1.40
N MET A 84 12.01 2.83 -2.40
CA MET A 84 11.20 1.72 -2.93
C MET A 84 11.76 0.40 -2.41
N THR A 85 10.89 -0.53 -2.01
CA THR A 85 11.32 -1.88 -1.59
C THR A 85 11.96 -2.65 -2.74
N ARG A 86 11.46 -2.48 -3.96
CA ARG A 86 12.11 -2.94 -5.21
C ARG A 86 11.94 -1.90 -6.32
N LYS A 87 12.90 -1.86 -7.24
CA LYS A 87 12.92 -0.98 -8.43
C LYS A 87 13.00 -1.77 -9.74
N LYS A 88 12.91 -3.10 -9.65
CA LYS A 88 12.94 -4.03 -10.77
C LYS A 88 12.16 -5.29 -10.41
N ASP A 89 12.02 -6.21 -11.35
CA ASP A 89 11.32 -7.48 -11.12
C ASP A 89 12.22 -8.46 -10.36
N VAL A 90 12.24 -8.31 -9.02
CA VAL A 90 12.95 -9.18 -8.09
C VAL A 90 12.03 -9.54 -6.92
N PHE A 91 12.19 -10.72 -6.38
CA PHE A 91 11.52 -11.14 -5.16
C PHE A 91 12.14 -10.46 -3.94
N ILE A 92 11.29 -9.86 -3.10
CA ILE A 92 11.65 -9.34 -1.78
C ILE A 92 10.69 -9.97 -0.77
N SER A 93 11.23 -10.62 0.25
CA SER A 93 10.41 -11.26 1.28
C SER A 93 9.59 -10.22 2.07
N LEU A 94 8.45 -10.65 2.63
CA LEU A 94 7.63 -9.76 3.47
C LEU A 94 8.43 -9.20 4.66
N ALA A 95 9.29 -10.03 5.25
CA ALA A 95 10.16 -9.61 6.35
C ALA A 95 11.15 -8.51 5.92
N ASP A 96 11.76 -8.65 4.75
CA ASP A 96 12.72 -7.67 4.23
C ASP A 96 12.04 -6.33 3.89
N ARG A 97 10.80 -6.37 3.37
CA ARG A 97 9.99 -5.16 3.14
C ARG A 97 9.72 -4.40 4.43
N VAL A 98 9.31 -5.13 5.48
CA VAL A 98 9.08 -4.59 6.83
C VAL A 98 10.37 -4.04 7.44
N ASP A 99 11.45 -4.81 7.38
CA ASP A 99 12.76 -4.40 7.92
C ASP A 99 13.29 -3.13 7.23
N LEU A 100 13.16 -3.05 5.91
CA LEU A 100 13.52 -1.86 5.14
C LEU A 100 12.71 -0.65 5.61
N ALA A 101 11.39 -0.78 5.75
CA ALA A 101 10.53 0.30 6.24
C ALA A 101 10.93 0.73 7.65
N ASN A 102 11.10 -0.21 8.58
CA ASN A 102 11.38 0.07 9.99
C ASN A 102 12.77 0.72 10.22
N ARG A 103 13.77 0.35 9.40
CA ARG A 103 15.13 0.94 9.47
C ARG A 103 15.28 2.25 8.71
N SER A 104 14.38 2.54 7.78
CA SER A 104 14.51 3.68 6.85
C SER A 104 14.36 5.05 7.50
N LYS A 105 13.79 5.13 8.72
CA LYS A 105 13.33 6.38 9.37
C LYS A 105 12.29 7.13 8.52
N ALA A 106 11.54 6.43 7.68
CA ALA A 106 10.49 7.01 6.88
C ALA A 106 9.29 7.45 7.75
N SER A 107 8.53 8.40 7.24
CA SER A 107 7.35 8.95 7.90
C SER A 107 6.12 8.05 7.71
N LEU A 108 6.06 7.32 6.59
CA LEU A 108 4.97 6.41 6.26
C LEU A 108 5.40 5.39 5.20
N MET A 109 4.56 4.34 5.04
CA MET A 109 4.71 3.34 3.97
C MET A 109 3.38 3.14 3.24
N VAL A 110 3.45 3.02 1.91
CA VAL A 110 2.33 2.62 1.05
C VAL A 110 2.71 1.39 0.26
N SER A 111 2.02 0.28 0.49
CA SER A 111 2.09 -0.93 -0.32
C SER A 111 1.06 -0.87 -1.44
N ILE A 112 1.43 -1.27 -2.66
CA ILE A 112 0.61 -1.14 -3.87
C ILE A 112 0.38 -2.52 -4.45
N HIS A 113 -0.91 -2.87 -4.59
CA HIS A 113 -1.44 -4.13 -5.08
C HIS A 113 -2.63 -3.93 -6.00
N PHE A 114 -3.04 -5.01 -6.67
CA PHE A 114 -4.29 -5.12 -7.41
C PHE A 114 -4.98 -6.42 -7.04
N ASN A 115 -6.24 -6.31 -6.70
CA ASN A 115 -7.04 -7.36 -6.09
C ASN A 115 -7.44 -8.47 -7.09
N ALA A 116 -7.84 -9.60 -6.53
CA ALA A 116 -8.45 -10.70 -7.27
C ALA A 116 -9.57 -11.34 -6.43
N ALA A 117 -10.62 -11.79 -7.09
CA ALA A 117 -11.71 -12.52 -6.46
C ALA A 117 -12.17 -13.69 -7.34
N GLN A 118 -12.85 -14.68 -6.74
CA GLN A 118 -13.51 -15.75 -7.49
C GLN A 118 -14.67 -15.20 -8.32
N SER A 119 -15.44 -14.28 -7.75
CA SER A 119 -16.50 -13.58 -8.48
C SER A 119 -15.89 -12.57 -9.44
N LYS A 120 -16.21 -12.69 -10.72
CA LYS A 120 -15.85 -11.72 -11.73
C LYS A 120 -16.58 -10.38 -11.61
N GLU A 121 -17.65 -10.35 -10.81
CA GLU A 121 -18.42 -9.13 -10.52
C GLU A 121 -17.77 -8.27 -9.42
N ALA A 122 -16.77 -8.80 -8.71
CA ALA A 122 -16.04 -8.03 -7.70
C ALA A 122 -15.29 -6.90 -8.38
N GLU A 123 -15.57 -5.65 -7.98
CA GLU A 123 -14.99 -4.44 -8.54
C GLU A 123 -14.78 -3.37 -7.49
N GLY A 124 -13.86 -2.45 -7.74
CA GLY A 124 -13.65 -1.24 -6.96
C GLY A 124 -12.35 -1.24 -6.16
N LEU A 125 -12.05 -0.08 -5.62
CA LEU A 125 -10.84 0.21 -4.83
C LEU A 125 -11.06 -0.11 -3.35
N GLU A 126 -10.05 -0.73 -2.74
CA GLU A 126 -9.97 -0.97 -1.30
C GLU A 126 -8.66 -0.41 -0.75
N ILE A 127 -8.69 0.11 0.47
CA ILE A 127 -7.45 0.45 1.18
C ILE A 127 -7.49 -0.20 2.55
N PHE A 128 -6.42 -0.89 2.89
CA PHE A 128 -6.29 -1.58 4.16
C PHE A 128 -5.29 -0.89 5.07
N TYR A 129 -5.62 -0.85 6.36
CA TYR A 129 -4.72 -0.51 7.45
C TYR A 129 -4.78 -1.58 8.54
N PHE A 130 -3.75 -1.69 9.36
CA PHE A 130 -3.76 -2.63 10.47
C PHE A 130 -4.44 -2.02 11.71
N LYS A 131 -5.34 -2.81 12.35
CA LYS A 131 -5.96 -2.43 13.62
C LYS A 131 -4.95 -2.63 14.75
N ASP A 132 -3.97 -1.72 14.84
CA ASP A 132 -2.91 -1.78 15.82
C ASP A 132 -3.45 -1.60 17.24
N PRO A 133 -2.94 -2.36 18.24
CA PRO A 133 -3.17 -2.09 19.65
C PRO A 133 -2.61 -0.72 20.08
N ILE A 134 -1.57 -0.22 19.41
CA ILE A 134 -1.07 1.15 19.60
C ILE A 134 -2.01 2.12 18.90
N LEU A 135 -2.85 2.79 19.69
CA LEU A 135 -3.93 3.65 19.20
C LEU A 135 -3.43 4.75 18.25
N GLU A 136 -2.28 5.36 18.56
CA GLU A 136 -1.70 6.44 17.77
C GLU A 136 -1.35 5.96 16.36
N ARG A 137 -0.58 4.87 16.20
CA ARG A 137 -0.24 4.31 14.89
C ARG A 137 -1.49 3.90 14.10
N LYS A 138 -2.48 3.28 14.77
CA LYS A 138 -3.75 2.93 14.15
C LYS A 138 -4.46 4.17 13.59
N ASN A 139 -4.55 5.24 14.36
CA ASN A 139 -5.23 6.46 13.94
C ASN A 139 -4.51 7.15 12.78
N HIS A 140 -3.17 7.18 12.81
CA HIS A 140 -2.36 7.71 11.71
C HIS A 140 -2.52 6.90 10.44
N SER A 141 -2.45 5.57 10.52
CA SER A 141 -2.66 4.69 9.36
C SER A 141 -4.07 4.82 8.78
N LYS A 142 -5.09 4.89 9.66
CA LYS A 142 -6.48 5.09 9.22
C LYS A 142 -6.67 6.45 8.54
N ASN A 143 -6.15 7.52 9.12
CA ASN A 143 -6.25 8.86 8.52
C ASN A 143 -5.55 8.93 7.16
N LEU A 144 -4.36 8.34 7.03
CA LEU A 144 -3.66 8.21 5.75
C LEU A 144 -4.53 7.46 4.74
N ALA A 145 -5.13 6.32 5.13
CA ALA A 145 -6.00 5.52 4.26
C ALA A 145 -7.23 6.31 3.79
N ASP A 146 -7.89 7.02 4.69
CA ASP A 146 -9.10 7.83 4.38
C ASP A 146 -8.76 8.95 3.38
N LEU A 147 -7.63 9.64 3.59
CA LEU A 147 -7.18 10.70 2.68
C LEU A 147 -6.82 10.15 1.30
N VAL A 148 -6.00 9.09 1.24
CA VAL A 148 -5.64 8.45 -0.02
C VAL A 148 -6.89 7.96 -0.75
N MET A 149 -7.82 7.28 -0.08
CA MET A 149 -9.08 6.82 -0.68
C MET A 149 -9.85 7.97 -1.33
N ARG A 150 -10.01 9.08 -0.62
CA ARG A 150 -10.75 10.25 -1.12
C ARG A 150 -10.14 10.78 -2.42
N PHE A 151 -8.83 10.98 -2.47
CA PHE A 151 -8.17 11.53 -3.66
C PHE A 151 -8.12 10.54 -4.82
N VAL A 152 -7.86 9.27 -4.55
CA VAL A 152 -7.85 8.21 -5.57
C VAL A 152 -9.22 8.08 -6.24
N LEU A 153 -10.31 8.04 -5.47
CA LEU A 153 -11.67 7.98 -6.01
C LEU A 153 -12.01 9.21 -6.85
N ASN A 154 -11.56 10.39 -6.41
CA ASN A 154 -11.80 11.62 -7.16
C ASN A 154 -11.16 11.60 -8.55
N LEU A 155 -9.95 11.04 -8.68
CA LEU A 155 -9.21 11.02 -9.94
C LEU A 155 -9.52 9.81 -10.83
N THR A 156 -9.70 8.63 -10.25
CA THR A 156 -9.95 7.39 -11.01
C THR A 156 -11.41 7.19 -11.37
N LYS A 157 -12.34 7.84 -10.64
CA LYS A 157 -13.79 7.60 -10.70
C LYS A 157 -14.14 6.11 -10.49
N ALA A 158 -13.27 5.37 -9.81
CA ALA A 158 -13.52 3.98 -9.47
C ALA A 158 -14.59 3.84 -8.39
N LYS A 159 -15.21 2.67 -8.32
CA LYS A 159 -16.13 2.33 -7.24
C LYS A 159 -15.37 2.17 -5.93
N SER A 160 -15.91 2.73 -4.86
CA SER A 160 -15.33 2.56 -3.53
C SER A 160 -15.81 1.27 -2.88
N ARG A 161 -14.88 0.48 -2.34
CA ARG A 161 -15.16 -0.61 -1.40
C ARG A 161 -14.79 -0.26 0.04
N GLY A 162 -14.32 0.96 0.23
CA GLY A 162 -14.03 1.55 1.53
C GLY A 162 -12.63 1.27 2.08
N VAL A 163 -12.35 1.93 3.18
CA VAL A 163 -11.17 1.71 4.01
C VAL A 163 -11.49 0.61 5.02
N LYS A 164 -10.63 -0.40 5.11
CA LYS A 164 -10.86 -1.62 5.89
C LYS A 164 -9.66 -1.95 6.78
N THR A 165 -9.90 -2.75 7.78
CA THR A 165 -8.79 -3.37 8.53
C THR A 165 -8.32 -4.64 7.84
N GLY A 166 -7.00 -4.84 7.78
CA GLY A 166 -6.38 -6.05 7.20
C GLY A 166 -5.22 -6.54 8.06
N ASN A 167 -5.00 -7.85 8.08
CA ASN A 167 -3.89 -8.48 8.80
C ASN A 167 -2.75 -8.87 7.84
N PHE A 168 -2.34 -7.94 6.99
CA PHE A 168 -1.23 -8.16 6.06
C PHE A 168 0.11 -7.84 6.75
N CYS A 169 1.10 -8.72 6.59
CA CYS A 169 2.40 -8.63 7.23
C CYS A 169 3.04 -7.23 7.05
N VAL A 170 3.04 -6.71 5.82
CA VAL A 170 3.69 -5.42 5.50
C VAL A 170 3.07 -4.22 6.21
N ILE A 171 1.78 -4.24 6.55
CA ILE A 171 1.13 -3.15 7.31
C ILE A 171 0.98 -3.47 8.79
N ARG A 172 1.01 -4.76 9.17
CA ARG A 172 0.95 -5.19 10.57
C ARG A 172 2.27 -4.97 11.29
N ASP A 173 3.37 -5.45 10.69
CA ASP A 173 4.68 -5.53 11.35
C ASP A 173 5.55 -4.27 11.12
N THR A 174 5.10 -3.37 10.24
CA THR A 174 5.72 -2.05 10.04
C THR A 174 5.40 -1.13 11.22
N GLN A 175 6.41 -0.42 11.77
CA GLN A 175 6.29 0.42 12.97
C GLN A 175 5.89 1.88 12.67
N ILE A 176 5.81 2.27 11.42
CA ILE A 176 5.37 3.59 10.96
C ILE A 176 3.95 3.51 10.42
N PRO A 177 3.22 4.64 10.26
CA PRO A 177 1.93 4.66 9.58
C PRO A 177 2.01 3.96 8.23
N SER A 178 1.15 2.97 8.00
CA SER A 178 1.24 2.13 6.80
C SER A 178 -0.14 1.72 6.30
N ILE A 179 -0.28 1.70 4.97
CA ILE A 179 -1.48 1.29 4.26
C ILE A 179 -1.14 0.36 3.10
N LEU A 180 -2.11 -0.46 2.71
CA LEU A 180 -2.07 -1.27 1.49
C LEU A 180 -3.22 -0.85 0.59
N VAL A 181 -2.88 -0.45 -0.63
CA VAL A 181 -3.83 0.01 -1.65
C VAL A 181 -4.06 -1.12 -2.64
N GLU A 182 -5.33 -1.51 -2.79
CA GLU A 182 -5.81 -2.40 -3.85
C GLU A 182 -6.43 -1.55 -4.95
N GLY A 183 -5.72 -1.41 -6.05
CA GLY A 183 -6.02 -0.47 -7.13
C GLY A 183 -7.15 -0.91 -8.08
N GLY A 184 -7.91 -1.95 -7.73
CA GLY A 184 -8.98 -2.56 -8.52
C GLY A 184 -8.78 -4.06 -8.70
N PHE A 185 -9.75 -4.76 -9.27
CA PHE A 185 -9.75 -6.22 -9.42
C PHE A 185 -9.27 -6.65 -10.80
N LEU A 186 -8.15 -7.36 -10.87
CA LEU A 186 -7.64 -7.92 -12.12
C LEU A 186 -8.57 -9.02 -12.70
N THR A 187 -9.39 -9.65 -11.86
CA THR A 187 -10.35 -10.68 -12.25
C THR A 187 -11.65 -10.13 -12.81
N ASN A 188 -11.93 -8.83 -12.67
CA ASN A 188 -13.05 -8.15 -13.27
C ASN A 188 -12.65 -7.61 -14.67
N GLU A 189 -13.35 -7.98 -15.71
CA GLU A 189 -12.99 -7.66 -17.09
C GLU A 189 -12.94 -6.14 -17.35
N ARG A 190 -13.96 -5.41 -16.87
CA ARG A 190 -14.03 -3.94 -17.04
C ARG A 190 -12.92 -3.21 -16.30
N GLU A 191 -12.57 -3.67 -15.09
CA GLU A 191 -11.46 -3.08 -14.34
C GLU A 191 -10.12 -3.45 -14.96
N LEU A 192 -9.95 -4.69 -15.41
CA LEU A 192 -8.75 -5.13 -16.09
C LEU A 192 -8.44 -4.28 -17.33
N GLU A 193 -9.46 -3.96 -18.13
CA GLU A 193 -9.31 -3.07 -19.28
C GLU A 193 -8.81 -1.68 -18.86
N LYS A 194 -9.36 -1.10 -17.79
CA LYS A 194 -8.89 0.18 -17.24
C LYS A 194 -7.48 0.09 -16.68
N ILE A 195 -7.19 -0.95 -15.90
CA ILE A 195 -5.88 -1.16 -15.25
C ILE A 195 -4.76 -1.33 -16.29
N ARG A 196 -5.04 -1.88 -17.47
CA ARG A 196 -4.10 -1.96 -18.58
C ARG A 196 -3.76 -0.59 -19.19
N GLN A 197 -4.60 0.41 -18.99
CA GLN A 197 -4.37 1.75 -19.52
C GLN A 197 -3.44 2.56 -18.61
N ASP A 198 -2.42 3.10 -19.20
CA ASP A 198 -1.44 3.96 -18.51
C ASP A 198 -2.09 5.14 -17.78
N GLN A 199 -3.12 5.72 -18.39
CA GLN A 199 -3.86 6.83 -17.83
C GLN A 199 -4.50 6.47 -16.48
N TYR A 200 -5.07 5.27 -16.34
CA TYR A 200 -5.65 4.81 -15.08
C TYR A 200 -4.59 4.71 -13.98
N LEU A 201 -3.44 4.07 -14.29
CA LEU A 201 -2.34 3.91 -13.33
C LEU A 201 -1.75 5.27 -12.90
N ARG A 202 -1.66 6.23 -13.83
CA ARG A 202 -1.24 7.60 -13.51
C ARG A 202 -2.25 8.33 -12.63
N SER A 203 -3.56 8.19 -12.90
CA SER A 203 -4.60 8.77 -12.07
C SER A 203 -4.60 8.17 -10.66
N LEU A 204 -4.42 6.85 -10.55
CA LEU A 204 -4.26 6.15 -9.28
C LEU A 204 -3.04 6.66 -8.52
N ALA A 205 -1.90 6.76 -9.19
CA ALA A 205 -0.66 7.25 -8.62
C ALA A 205 -0.78 8.70 -8.13
N GLN A 206 -1.38 9.58 -8.93
CA GLN A 206 -1.60 10.97 -8.53
C GLN A 206 -2.51 11.07 -7.31
N GLY A 207 -3.60 10.29 -7.25
CA GLY A 207 -4.50 10.27 -6.09
C GLY A 207 -3.80 9.77 -4.81
N ILE A 208 -2.92 8.76 -4.93
CA ILE A 208 -2.09 8.31 -3.81
C ILE A 208 -1.19 9.46 -3.32
N VAL A 209 -0.52 10.16 -4.23
CA VAL A 209 0.37 11.28 -3.89
C VAL A 209 -0.38 12.42 -3.24
N ASP A 210 -1.51 12.85 -3.82
CA ASP A 210 -2.34 13.92 -3.27
C ASP A 210 -2.83 13.59 -1.85
N GLY A 211 -3.20 12.33 -1.61
CA GLY A 211 -3.59 11.82 -0.29
C GLY A 211 -2.45 11.83 0.71
N ILE A 212 -1.23 11.43 0.30
CA ILE A 212 -0.02 11.51 1.12
C ILE A 212 0.33 12.95 1.45
N GLU A 213 0.31 13.84 0.46
CA GLU A 213 0.58 15.26 0.67
C GLU A 213 -0.42 15.90 1.65
N ALA A 214 -1.71 15.58 1.50
CA ALA A 214 -2.74 16.03 2.42
C ALA A 214 -2.53 15.52 3.84
N TYR A 215 -2.07 14.25 4.00
CA TYR A 215 -1.74 13.67 5.30
C TYR A 215 -0.53 14.35 5.96
N LEU A 216 0.49 14.69 5.17
CA LEU A 216 1.74 15.27 5.67
C LEU A 216 1.66 16.80 5.87
N LYS A 217 0.62 17.46 5.35
CA LYS A 217 0.42 18.90 5.61
C LYS A 217 0.18 19.11 7.11
N PRO A 218 0.85 20.08 7.75
CA PRO A 218 0.51 20.45 9.12
C PRO A 218 -0.97 20.80 9.18
N MET A 219 -1.72 20.21 10.11
CA MET A 219 -3.04 20.78 10.46
C MET A 219 -2.76 22.17 11.01
N HIS A 220 -3.11 23.20 10.24
CA HIS A 220 -3.09 24.56 10.76
C HIS A 220 -4.13 24.57 11.88
N GLY A 221 -3.66 24.73 13.12
CA GLY A 221 -4.54 24.89 14.26
C GLY A 221 -5.47 26.07 14.00
N SER A 222 -6.75 25.78 14.03
CA SER A 222 -7.81 26.80 14.18
C SER A 222 -7.75 27.38 15.56
#